data_d5882d1825426502e119dd38873a7a23
#
_entry.id   d5882d1825426502e119dd38873a7a23
#
_cell.length_a   1.000
_cell.length_b   1.000
_cell.length_c   1.000
_cell.angle_alpha   90.00
_cell.angle_beta   90.00
_cell.angle_gamma   90.00
#
_symmetry.space_group_name_H-M   'P 1'
#
loop_
_entity.id
_entity.type
_entity.pdbx_description
1 polymer ?
#
loop_
_entity_poly.entity_id
_entity_poly.type
_entity_poly.pdbx_seq_one_letter_code
_entity_poly.pdbx_strand_id
1 'polypeptide(L)'
;MKRFLIFLFFLISLLVPSSILATDINTTDKLITVDISKQMLYAWEGGKIQYQTKVSTGMRLTPTVKGSFRIWSKIPLQDMRGPSLYKNLYPKGKYLIKNVPNIMYFYQGYAIHGTYWHHNFGRVASHGCVNVPLDAASWLFNWANTGTRVEVF
;
A
#
# COMPACT_ATOMS: atom_id res chain seq x y z
N MET A 1 15.77 -82.26 8.94
CA MET A 1 14.79 -81.37 9.64
C MET A 1 15.33 -79.94 9.48
N LYS A 2 14.77 -79.10 8.54
CA LYS A 2 15.19 -77.71 8.31
C LYS A 2 14.24 -76.80 9.11
N ARG A 3 14.78 -76.07 10.08
CA ARG A 3 14.06 -75.07 10.84
C ARG A 3 14.01 -73.78 10.04
N PHE A 4 12.80 -73.35 9.57
CA PHE A 4 12.56 -72.05 9.01
C PHE A 4 12.36 -71.04 10.15
N LEU A 5 13.27 -70.04 10.19
CA LEU A 5 13.14 -68.88 11.09
C LEU A 5 12.32 -67.82 10.36
N ILE A 6 11.12 -67.53 10.84
CA ILE A 6 10.29 -66.45 10.32
C ILE A 6 10.70 -65.18 11.06
N PHE A 7 11.36 -64.25 10.33
CA PHE A 7 11.63 -62.89 10.82
C PHE A 7 10.38 -62.04 10.62
N LEU A 8 9.74 -61.70 11.74
CA LEU A 8 8.62 -60.76 11.77
C LEU A 8 9.16 -59.36 11.78
N PHE A 9 9.12 -58.66 10.61
CA PHE A 9 9.43 -57.24 10.54
C PHE A 9 8.27 -56.42 11.12
N PHE A 10 8.48 -55.87 12.32
CA PHE A 10 7.60 -54.87 12.91
C PHE A 10 7.85 -53.54 12.21
N LEU A 11 6.93 -53.12 11.34
CA LEU A 11 6.94 -51.81 10.70
C LEU A 11 6.42 -50.78 11.71
N ILE A 12 7.33 -50.11 12.41
CA ILE A 12 6.99 -48.97 13.29
C ILE A 12 6.69 -47.77 12.36
N SER A 13 5.38 -47.53 12.17
CA SER A 13 4.91 -46.29 11.53
C SER A 13 5.14 -45.14 12.48
N LEU A 14 6.18 -44.34 12.19
CA LEU A 14 6.41 -43.05 12.83
C LEU A 14 5.34 -42.08 12.37
N LEU A 15 4.29 -41.92 13.15
CA LEU A 15 3.34 -40.80 13.05
C LEU A 15 4.11 -39.51 13.39
N VAL A 16 4.59 -38.80 12.35
CA VAL A 16 5.10 -37.44 12.50
C VAL A 16 3.86 -36.56 12.68
N PRO A 17 3.69 -35.89 13.83
CA PRO A 17 2.62 -34.93 13.97
C PRO A 17 2.94 -33.77 13.02
N SER A 18 2.13 -33.60 11.98
CA SER A 18 2.12 -32.37 11.17
C SER A 18 1.69 -31.22 12.08
N SER A 19 2.66 -30.56 12.69
CA SER A 19 2.45 -29.24 13.30
C SER A 19 2.04 -28.31 12.17
N ILE A 20 0.73 -28.19 11.94
CA ILE A 20 0.21 -27.05 11.19
C ILE A 20 0.59 -25.84 12.04
N LEU A 21 1.63 -25.12 11.59
CA LEU A 21 1.88 -23.76 12.04
C LEU A 21 0.59 -22.98 11.78
N ALA A 22 -0.20 -22.81 12.83
CA ALA A 22 -1.28 -21.85 12.85
C ALA A 22 -0.60 -20.49 12.58
N THR A 23 -0.57 -20.07 11.33
CA THR A 23 -0.26 -18.69 10.99
C THR A 23 -1.29 -17.86 11.74
N ASP A 24 -0.80 -17.05 12.62
CA ASP A 24 -1.57 -16.14 13.47
C ASP A 24 -2.44 -15.25 12.56
N ILE A 25 -3.72 -15.64 12.34
CA ILE A 25 -4.69 -14.95 11.49
C ILE A 25 -5.25 -13.72 12.25
N ASN A 26 -4.46 -13.15 13.15
CA ASN A 26 -4.85 -11.97 13.90
C ASN A 26 -4.13 -10.68 13.43
N THR A 27 -3.64 -10.65 12.19
CA THR A 27 -3.42 -9.41 11.51
C THR A 27 -4.74 -9.06 10.83
N THR A 28 -5.47 -8.09 11.36
CA THR A 28 -6.50 -7.36 10.60
C THR A 28 -5.86 -6.96 9.28
N ASP A 29 -6.16 -7.69 8.21
CA ASP A 29 -5.44 -7.57 6.93
C ASP A 29 -5.88 -6.25 6.28
N LYS A 30 -5.23 -5.16 6.72
CA LYS A 30 -5.47 -3.82 6.21
C LYS A 30 -4.90 -3.71 4.80
N LEU A 31 -5.73 -3.26 3.88
CA LEU A 31 -5.39 -3.07 2.49
C LEU A 31 -5.89 -1.70 2.03
N ILE A 32 -5.04 -0.96 1.34
CA ILE A 32 -5.43 0.22 0.58
C ILE A 32 -5.45 -0.16 -0.90
N THR A 33 -6.55 0.12 -1.59
CA THR A 33 -6.61 0.00 -3.04
C THR A 33 -6.78 1.37 -3.68
N VAL A 34 -6.05 1.64 -4.77
CA VAL A 34 -6.14 2.87 -5.57
C VAL A 34 -6.54 2.49 -6.99
N ASP A 35 -7.77 2.79 -7.36
CA ASP A 35 -8.30 2.66 -8.71
C ASP A 35 -7.99 3.94 -9.49
N ILE A 36 -6.96 3.90 -10.33
CA ILE A 36 -6.53 5.06 -11.14
C ILE A 36 -7.61 5.43 -12.16
N SER A 37 -8.34 4.46 -12.69
CA SER A 37 -9.36 4.71 -13.71
C SER A 37 -10.54 5.49 -13.15
N LYS A 38 -10.92 5.22 -11.91
CA LYS A 38 -12.02 5.90 -11.20
C LYS A 38 -11.55 7.07 -10.35
N GLN A 39 -10.23 7.24 -10.17
CA GLN A 39 -9.64 8.21 -9.24
C GLN A 39 -10.21 8.06 -7.83
N MET A 40 -10.24 6.81 -7.35
CA MET A 40 -10.79 6.44 -6.05
C MET A 40 -9.77 5.66 -5.23
N LEU A 41 -9.80 5.88 -3.93
CA LEU A 41 -9.07 5.10 -2.94
C LEU A 41 -10.07 4.44 -2.00
N TYR A 42 -9.80 3.17 -1.66
CA TYR A 42 -10.57 2.40 -0.68
C TYR A 42 -9.62 1.83 0.38
N ALA A 43 -10.01 1.94 1.63
CA ALA A 43 -9.34 1.30 2.77
C ALA A 43 -10.19 0.11 3.24
N TRP A 44 -9.60 -1.07 3.27
CA TRP A 44 -10.23 -2.34 3.60
C TRP A 44 -9.67 -2.91 4.88
N GLU A 45 -10.51 -3.52 5.69
CA GLU A 45 -10.12 -4.29 6.87
C GLU A 45 -11.09 -5.46 7.04
N GLY A 46 -10.55 -6.68 7.15
CA GLY A 46 -11.36 -7.89 7.21
C GLY A 46 -12.30 -8.07 6.01
N GLY A 47 -11.87 -7.69 4.81
CA GLY A 47 -12.65 -7.79 3.57
C GLY A 47 -13.78 -6.76 3.43
N LYS A 48 -13.91 -5.78 4.35
CA LYS A 48 -14.93 -4.73 4.31
C LYS A 48 -14.30 -3.36 4.09
N ILE A 49 -14.97 -2.50 3.34
CA ILE A 49 -14.57 -1.11 3.16
C ILE A 49 -14.82 -0.36 4.48
N GLN A 50 -13.75 0.19 5.05
CA GLN A 50 -13.79 1.06 6.23
C GLN A 50 -13.88 2.53 5.85
N TYR A 51 -13.25 2.89 4.72
CA TYR A 51 -13.22 4.26 4.21
C TYR A 51 -13.04 4.28 2.70
N GLN A 52 -13.59 5.31 2.06
CA GLN A 52 -13.37 5.57 0.64
C GLN A 52 -13.33 7.06 0.36
N THR A 53 -12.54 7.47 -0.62
CA THR A 53 -12.41 8.88 -1.01
C THR A 53 -11.99 9.02 -2.46
N LYS A 54 -12.37 10.14 -3.08
CA LYS A 54 -11.80 10.57 -4.36
C LYS A 54 -10.35 10.98 -4.14
N VAL A 55 -9.50 10.68 -5.13
CA VAL A 55 -8.07 11.01 -5.11
C VAL A 55 -7.67 11.77 -6.37
N SER A 56 -6.45 12.30 -6.38
CA SER A 56 -5.81 12.73 -7.62
C SER A 56 -4.49 11.97 -7.78
N THR A 57 -4.40 11.16 -8.81
CA THR A 57 -3.19 10.41 -9.14
C THR A 57 -2.30 11.17 -10.14
N GLY A 58 -1.20 10.56 -10.54
CA GLY A 58 -0.19 11.15 -11.44
C GLY A 58 -0.74 11.51 -12.82
N MET A 59 -0.29 12.64 -13.33
CA MET A 59 -0.60 13.11 -14.67
C MET A 59 0.14 12.27 -15.73
N ARG A 60 -0.21 12.42 -17.01
CA ARG A 60 0.26 11.61 -18.14
C ARG A 60 1.80 11.46 -18.23
N LEU A 61 2.57 12.50 -17.95
CA LEU A 61 4.03 12.47 -18.01
C LEU A 61 4.67 11.96 -16.70
N THR A 62 3.91 11.89 -15.64
CA THR A 62 4.36 11.46 -14.30
C THR A 62 3.28 10.57 -13.67
N PRO A 63 2.98 9.40 -14.28
CA PRO A 63 1.90 8.54 -13.82
C PRO A 63 2.19 7.96 -12.44
N THR A 64 1.14 7.65 -11.68
CA THR A 64 1.27 6.83 -10.47
C THR A 64 1.64 5.41 -10.88
N VAL A 65 2.62 4.84 -10.20
CA VAL A 65 3.07 3.46 -10.43
C VAL A 65 1.96 2.47 -10.09
N LYS A 66 1.72 1.50 -10.97
CA LYS A 66 0.79 0.39 -10.74
C LYS A 66 1.52 -0.81 -10.14
N GLY A 67 0.84 -1.58 -9.32
CA GLY A 67 1.38 -2.79 -8.70
C GLY A 67 0.98 -2.96 -7.24
N SER A 68 1.62 -3.94 -6.61
CA SER A 68 1.43 -4.32 -5.21
C SER A 68 2.61 -3.83 -4.38
N PHE A 69 2.31 -3.04 -3.38
CA PHE A 69 3.30 -2.38 -2.52
C PHE A 69 2.93 -2.53 -1.05
N ARG A 70 3.79 -1.98 -0.18
CA ARG A 70 3.51 -1.81 1.25
C ARG A 70 3.94 -0.42 1.70
N ILE A 71 3.22 0.16 2.66
CA ILE A 71 3.68 1.38 3.33
C ILE A 71 4.99 1.06 4.04
N TRP A 72 6.08 1.70 3.63
CA TRP A 72 7.40 1.49 4.24
C TRP A 72 7.81 2.64 5.17
N SER A 73 7.19 3.81 5.05
CA SER A 73 7.45 4.97 5.91
C SER A 73 6.21 5.84 6.07
N LYS A 74 6.03 6.41 7.25
CA LYS A 74 4.97 7.36 7.58
C LYS A 74 5.59 8.60 8.19
N ILE A 75 5.30 9.78 7.62
CA ILE A 75 5.83 11.07 8.07
C ILE A 75 4.67 12.04 8.26
N PRO A 76 4.50 12.60 9.47
CA PRO A 76 3.37 13.48 9.77
C PRO A 76 3.36 14.75 8.92
N LEU A 77 4.52 15.35 8.68
CA LEU A 77 4.68 16.61 7.96
C LEU A 77 6.06 16.71 7.33
N GLN A 78 6.13 17.02 6.03
CA GLN A 78 7.40 17.18 5.32
C GLN A 78 7.25 18.07 4.08
N ASP A 79 8.29 18.80 3.71
CA ASP A 79 8.40 19.44 2.41
C ASP A 79 8.62 18.39 1.32
N MET A 80 7.79 18.39 0.29
CA MET A 80 7.96 17.52 -0.87
C MET A 80 8.52 18.30 -2.06
N ARG A 81 9.58 17.76 -2.67
CA ARG A 81 10.26 18.37 -3.81
C ARG A 81 10.66 17.31 -4.82
N GLY A 82 10.72 17.69 -6.07
CA GLY A 82 11.15 16.78 -7.11
C GLY A 82 11.27 17.44 -8.47
N PRO A 83 11.74 16.69 -9.48
CA PRO A 83 11.72 17.17 -10.86
C PRO A 83 10.27 17.30 -11.35
N SER A 84 10.05 18.25 -12.26
CA SER A 84 8.78 18.38 -12.95
C SER A 84 9.00 18.49 -14.45
N LEU A 85 8.29 17.66 -15.21
CA LEU A 85 8.24 17.70 -16.67
C LEU A 85 7.23 18.74 -17.18
N TYR A 86 6.42 19.31 -16.29
CA TYR A 86 5.40 20.31 -16.61
C TYR A 86 5.99 21.73 -16.50
N LYS A 87 6.82 22.13 -17.48
CA LYS A 87 7.52 23.42 -17.48
C LYS A 87 6.59 24.63 -17.48
N ASN A 88 5.39 24.51 -18.02
CA ASN A 88 4.35 25.54 -17.95
C ASN A 88 3.89 25.85 -16.51
N LEU A 89 3.89 24.83 -15.62
CA LEU A 89 3.54 24.99 -14.21
C LEU A 89 4.79 25.26 -13.34
N TYR A 90 5.92 24.69 -13.74
CA TYR A 90 7.18 24.75 -13.01
C TYR A 90 8.34 25.12 -13.96
N PRO A 91 8.52 26.41 -14.31
CA PRO A 91 9.50 26.86 -15.32
C PRO A 91 10.95 26.41 -15.02
N LYS A 92 11.31 26.26 -13.75
CA LYS A 92 12.63 25.77 -13.32
C LYS A 92 12.78 24.24 -13.41
N GLY A 93 11.77 23.51 -13.90
CA GLY A 93 11.79 22.05 -13.98
C GLY A 93 11.78 21.33 -12.65
N LYS A 94 11.41 22.02 -11.56
CA LYS A 94 11.36 21.48 -10.18
C LYS A 94 10.13 22.03 -9.48
N TYR A 95 9.51 21.21 -8.64
CA TYR A 95 8.47 21.65 -7.71
C TYR A 95 8.96 21.60 -6.27
N LEU A 96 8.38 22.44 -5.44
CA LEU A 96 8.50 22.42 -3.98
C LEU A 96 7.13 22.72 -3.39
N ILE A 97 6.61 21.78 -2.61
CA ILE A 97 5.37 21.93 -1.84
C ILE A 97 5.76 21.81 -0.38
N LYS A 98 5.53 22.88 0.37
CA LYS A 98 5.90 22.93 1.79
C LYS A 98 4.82 22.29 2.66
N ASN A 99 5.25 21.77 3.82
CA ASN A 99 4.34 21.30 4.87
C ASN A 99 3.27 20.32 4.37
N VAL A 100 3.65 19.34 3.54
CA VAL A 100 2.72 18.29 3.10
C VAL A 100 2.40 17.39 4.29
N PRO A 101 1.12 17.22 4.67
CA PRO A 101 0.74 16.44 5.84
C PRO A 101 0.46 14.97 5.54
N ASN A 102 0.62 14.12 6.57
CA ASN A 102 0.16 12.73 6.61
C ASN A 102 0.67 11.88 5.43
N ILE A 103 1.99 11.87 5.25
CA ILE A 103 2.65 11.19 4.14
C ILE A 103 2.87 9.72 4.49
N MET A 104 2.43 8.84 3.60
CA MET A 104 2.62 7.39 3.67
C MET A 104 3.31 6.93 2.39
N TYR A 105 4.63 6.74 2.43
CA TYR A 105 5.41 6.25 1.31
C TYR A 105 5.16 4.76 1.10
N PHE A 106 4.86 4.35 -0.15
CA PHE A 106 4.61 2.96 -0.49
C PHE A 106 5.57 2.40 -1.56
N TYR A 107 6.17 3.26 -2.39
CA TYR A 107 7.17 2.86 -3.38
C TYR A 107 8.13 4.00 -3.65
N GLN A 108 9.45 3.84 -3.37
CA GLN A 108 10.46 4.90 -3.56
C GLN A 108 9.96 6.27 -3.03
N GLY A 109 9.84 7.28 -3.92
CA GLY A 109 9.28 8.59 -3.60
C GLY A 109 7.76 8.73 -3.79
N TYR A 110 7.04 7.65 -4.14
CA TYR A 110 5.58 7.66 -4.28
C TYR A 110 4.90 7.49 -2.93
N ALA A 111 3.95 8.35 -2.64
CA ALA A 111 3.24 8.37 -1.37
C ALA A 111 1.74 8.65 -1.56
N ILE A 112 0.95 8.23 -0.57
CA ILE A 112 -0.40 8.75 -0.31
C ILE A 112 -0.22 9.86 0.72
N HIS A 113 -0.78 11.07 0.46
CA HIS A 113 -0.60 12.20 1.37
C HIS A 113 -1.73 13.23 1.26
N GLY A 114 -1.88 14.03 2.31
CA GLY A 114 -2.83 15.15 2.32
C GLY A 114 -2.46 16.25 1.34
N THR A 115 -3.48 16.86 0.75
CA THR A 115 -3.31 17.89 -0.26
C THR A 115 -4.19 19.09 0.06
N TYR A 116 -3.56 20.23 0.31
CA TYR A 116 -4.23 21.49 0.64
C TYR A 116 -4.20 22.50 -0.52
N TRP A 117 -3.33 22.31 -1.53
CA TRP A 117 -3.07 23.29 -2.60
C TRP A 117 -3.98 23.15 -3.82
N HIS A 118 -4.84 22.11 -3.86
CA HIS A 118 -5.88 21.97 -4.89
C HIS A 118 -7.05 21.11 -4.39
N HIS A 119 -8.17 21.19 -5.11
CA HIS A 119 -9.38 20.41 -4.85
C HIS A 119 -9.79 19.53 -6.06
N ASN A 120 -8.84 19.14 -6.92
CA ASN A 120 -9.09 18.42 -8.17
C ASN A 120 -9.32 16.90 -7.96
N PHE A 121 -9.84 16.49 -6.80
CA PHE A 121 -10.07 15.08 -6.51
C PHE A 121 -11.11 14.46 -7.46
N GLY A 122 -10.81 13.27 -7.97
CA GLY A 122 -11.53 12.62 -9.05
C GLY A 122 -10.89 12.85 -10.43
N ARG A 123 -9.73 13.54 -10.50
CA ARG A 123 -8.97 13.78 -11.74
C ARG A 123 -7.48 13.67 -11.48
N VAL A 124 -6.70 13.33 -12.51
CA VAL A 124 -5.24 13.33 -12.43
C VAL A 124 -4.70 14.74 -12.20
N ALA A 125 -3.85 14.95 -11.19
CA ALA A 125 -3.30 16.26 -10.86
C ALA A 125 -1.94 16.21 -10.15
N SER A 126 -1.36 15.03 -9.91
CA SER A 126 -0.11 14.88 -9.16
C SER A 126 1.11 14.61 -10.05
N HIS A 127 2.29 14.66 -9.47
CA HIS A 127 3.56 14.23 -10.07
C HIS A 127 3.88 12.75 -9.78
N GLY A 128 2.85 11.93 -9.52
CA GLY A 128 2.96 10.50 -9.30
C GLY A 128 2.39 10.03 -7.95
N CYS A 129 2.41 10.86 -6.94
CA CYS A 129 1.78 10.55 -5.64
C CYS A 129 0.26 10.44 -5.76
N VAL A 130 -0.36 9.85 -4.76
CA VAL A 130 -1.81 9.79 -4.57
C VAL A 130 -2.21 10.90 -3.62
N ASN A 131 -2.73 11.99 -4.18
CA ASN A 131 -3.22 13.14 -3.44
C ASN A 131 -4.62 12.85 -2.87
N VAL A 132 -4.82 13.04 -1.59
CA VAL A 132 -6.11 12.85 -0.93
C VAL A 132 -6.55 14.12 -0.18
N PRO A 133 -7.87 14.34 0.07
CA PRO A 133 -8.35 15.41 0.95
C PRO A 133 -7.70 15.34 2.33
N LEU A 134 -7.60 16.46 3.04
CA LEU A 134 -6.89 16.55 4.32
C LEU A 134 -7.51 15.66 5.41
N ASP A 135 -8.82 15.61 5.48
CA ASP A 135 -9.57 14.75 6.39
C ASP A 135 -9.33 13.26 6.10
N ALA A 136 -9.40 12.87 4.83
CA ALA A 136 -9.09 11.53 4.37
C ALA A 136 -7.63 11.15 4.68
N ALA A 137 -6.67 12.07 4.45
CA ALA A 137 -5.27 11.84 4.77
C ALA A 137 -5.04 11.60 6.25
N SER A 138 -5.70 12.40 7.11
CA SER A 138 -5.61 12.25 8.57
C SER A 138 -6.20 10.91 9.02
N TRP A 139 -7.37 10.55 8.49
CA TRP A 139 -7.99 9.26 8.80
C TRP A 139 -7.11 8.09 8.37
N LEU A 140 -6.67 8.06 7.13
CA LEU A 140 -5.81 7.01 6.56
C LEU A 140 -4.48 6.90 7.33
N PHE A 141 -3.87 8.02 7.67
CA PHE A 141 -2.60 8.05 8.40
C PHE A 141 -2.74 7.44 9.80
N ASN A 142 -3.84 7.67 10.51
CA ASN A 142 -4.07 7.09 11.82
C ASN A 142 -4.46 5.61 11.73
N TRP A 143 -5.22 5.23 10.70
CA TRP A 143 -5.70 3.87 10.51
C TRP A 143 -4.62 2.92 9.97
N ALA A 144 -3.84 3.31 8.94
CA ALA A 144 -2.85 2.46 8.31
C ALA A 144 -1.56 2.40 9.12
N ASN A 145 -0.95 1.21 9.18
CA ASN A 145 0.36 0.98 9.79
C ASN A 145 1.46 0.90 8.71
N THR A 146 2.73 1.05 9.13
CA THR A 146 3.86 0.59 8.31
C THR A 146 3.67 -0.92 8.06
N GLY A 147 3.87 -1.37 6.81
CA GLY A 147 3.56 -2.73 6.37
C GLY A 147 2.17 -2.91 5.77
N THR A 148 1.22 -1.98 5.97
CA THR A 148 -0.11 -2.03 5.31
C THR A 148 0.06 -2.16 3.80
N ARG A 149 -0.66 -3.10 3.19
CA ARG A 149 -0.63 -3.35 1.74
C ARG A 149 -1.27 -2.19 0.98
N VAL A 150 -0.70 -1.89 -0.20
CA VAL A 150 -1.21 -0.88 -1.15
C VAL A 150 -1.23 -1.50 -2.55
N GLU A 151 -2.41 -1.62 -3.14
CA GLU A 151 -2.62 -2.11 -4.50
C GLU A 151 -3.04 -0.94 -5.39
N VAL A 152 -2.29 -0.71 -6.47
CA VAL A 152 -2.56 0.37 -7.44
C VAL A 152 -2.81 -0.21 -8.82
N PHE A 153 -3.97 0.05 -9.45
CA PHE A 153 -4.38 -0.51 -10.74
C PHE A 153 -5.19 0.45 -11.63
#